data_34eee98c1e34485f8898dc1c274822f4
#
_entry.id   34eee98c1e34485f8898dc1c274822f4
#
_cell.length_a   1.000
_cell.length_b   1.000
_cell.length_c   1.000
_cell.angle_alpha   90.00
_cell.angle_beta   90.00
_cell.angle_gamma   90.00
#
_symmetry.space_group_name_H-M   'P 1'
#
loop_
_entity.id
_entity.type
_entity.pdbx_description
1 polymer ?
#
loop_
_entity_poly.entity_id
_entity_poly.type
_entity_poly.pdbx_seq_one_letter_code
_entity_poly.pdbx_strand_id
1 'polypeptide(L)'
;MYPFVFNPFGRNNTVNILDLVIPKVKTIAIGESTENVVFGICPKVWCRLPKEGVIVLEVRQTAETAGASLPVFISVSGSVSTASNTHNIPLVNASSAPITGSQVSAGNRYIAYFNKCDNVIQLMNYTPAAAPAPAA
;
A
#
# COMPACT_ATOMS: atom_id res chain seq x y z
N MET A 1 4.34 18.08 -29.71
CA MET A 1 4.82 18.12 -28.33
C MET A 1 3.69 17.80 -27.39
N TYR A 2 3.88 16.84 -26.57
CA TYR A 2 2.93 16.59 -25.52
C TYR A 2 3.03 17.71 -24.48
N PRO A 3 1.93 17.99 -23.81
CA PRO A 3 1.95 19.00 -22.77
C PRO A 3 2.99 18.64 -21.72
N PHE A 4 3.64 19.67 -21.22
CA PHE A 4 4.53 19.50 -20.13
C PHE A 4 3.76 18.98 -18.92
N VAL A 5 4.10 17.80 -18.46
CA VAL A 5 3.46 17.21 -17.30
C VAL A 5 4.35 17.49 -16.10
N PHE A 6 3.83 18.30 -15.20
CA PHE A 6 4.52 18.53 -13.94
C PHE A 6 4.48 17.26 -13.10
N ASN A 7 5.65 16.74 -12.78
CA ASN A 7 5.76 15.53 -11.99
C ASN A 7 6.36 15.85 -10.62
N PRO A 8 5.53 16.04 -9.59
CA PRO A 8 6.01 16.40 -8.25
C PRO A 8 6.75 15.26 -7.56
N PHE A 9 6.68 14.04 -8.11
CA PHE A 9 7.29 12.87 -7.50
C PHE A 9 8.66 12.53 -8.07
N GLY A 10 9.11 13.20 -9.15
CA GLY A 10 10.37 12.90 -9.79
C GLY A 10 10.32 11.62 -10.61
N ARG A 11 11.46 11.30 -11.27
CA ARG A 11 11.52 10.19 -12.23
C ARG A 11 11.27 8.82 -11.62
N ASN A 12 11.79 8.60 -10.41
CA ASN A 12 11.76 7.27 -9.79
C ASN A 12 10.50 7.02 -8.97
N ASN A 13 9.61 8.01 -8.89
CA ASN A 13 8.42 7.95 -8.06
C ASN A 13 7.14 7.85 -8.88
N THR A 14 7.25 7.50 -10.15
CA THR A 14 6.08 7.31 -11.01
C THR A 14 6.22 6.06 -11.85
N VAL A 15 5.09 5.54 -12.28
CA VAL A 15 5.01 4.43 -13.22
C VAL A 15 4.13 4.85 -14.37
N ASN A 16 4.58 4.57 -15.57
CA ASN A 16 3.79 4.85 -16.78
C ASN A 16 3.01 3.58 -17.13
N ILE A 17 1.70 3.68 -17.13
CA ILE A 17 0.81 2.58 -17.50
C ILE A 17 -0.12 3.10 -18.58
N LEU A 18 0.00 2.55 -19.80
CA LEU A 18 -0.82 2.95 -20.94
C LEU A 18 -0.83 4.46 -21.14
N ASP A 19 0.37 5.07 -21.09
CA ASP A 19 0.59 6.51 -21.21
C ASP A 19 0.02 7.35 -20.05
N LEU A 20 -0.45 6.71 -19.00
CA LEU A 20 -0.82 7.38 -17.75
C LEU A 20 0.36 7.37 -16.80
N VAL A 21 0.67 8.53 -16.24
CA VAL A 21 1.73 8.65 -15.24
C VAL A 21 1.09 8.48 -13.86
N ILE A 22 1.44 7.42 -13.17
CA ILE A 22 0.87 7.07 -11.88
C ILE A 22 1.94 7.21 -10.81
N PRO A 23 1.65 7.94 -9.71
CA PRO A 23 2.60 8.05 -8.61
C PRO A 23 2.94 6.68 -8.02
N LYS A 24 4.22 6.46 -7.77
CA LYS A 24 4.70 5.26 -7.09
C LYS A 24 5.04 5.62 -5.65
N VAL A 25 4.40 4.94 -4.72
CA VAL A 25 4.61 5.12 -3.29
C VAL A 25 5.24 3.85 -2.74
N LYS A 26 6.41 3.97 -2.15
CA LYS A 26 7.10 2.83 -1.56
C LYS A 26 6.94 2.83 -0.05
N THR A 27 6.88 1.63 0.53
CA THR A 27 6.95 1.49 1.97
C THR A 27 8.39 1.70 2.42
N ILE A 28 8.56 2.40 3.54
CA ILE A 28 9.89 2.75 4.05
C ILE A 28 10.21 2.08 5.38
N ALA A 29 9.20 1.53 6.04
CA ALA A 29 9.36 0.89 7.34
C ALA A 29 8.22 -0.09 7.57
N ILE A 30 8.42 -1.00 8.52
CA ILE A 30 7.38 -1.94 8.95
C ILE A 30 7.38 -2.03 10.47
N GLY A 31 6.20 -2.09 11.05
CA GLY A 31 5.99 -2.38 12.47
C GLY A 31 4.99 -3.51 12.62
N GLU A 32 5.23 -4.38 13.58
CA GLU A 32 4.37 -5.53 13.81
C GLU A 32 4.00 -5.63 15.29
N SER A 33 2.80 -6.10 15.54
CA SER A 33 2.31 -6.40 16.87
C SER A 33 1.58 -7.73 16.85
N THR A 34 0.93 -8.09 17.94
CA THR A 34 0.11 -9.29 18.00
C THR A 34 -1.25 -9.11 17.30
N GLU A 35 -1.60 -7.89 16.91
CA GLU A 35 -2.91 -7.56 16.35
C GLU A 35 -2.87 -7.10 14.90
N ASN A 36 -1.76 -6.51 14.46
CA ASN A 36 -1.69 -5.96 13.11
C ASN A 36 -0.26 -5.78 12.63
N VAL A 37 -0.15 -5.53 11.33
CA VAL A 37 1.11 -5.18 10.66
C VAL A 37 0.92 -3.78 10.07
N VAL A 38 1.87 -2.89 10.33
CA VAL A 38 1.81 -1.51 9.85
C VAL A 38 2.99 -1.25 8.93
N PHE A 39 2.72 -0.88 7.69
CA PHE A 39 3.73 -0.37 6.78
C PHE A 39 3.71 1.15 6.79
N GLY A 40 4.88 1.75 6.90
CA GLY A 40 5.01 3.19 6.87
C GLY A 40 5.35 3.69 5.47
N ILE A 41 4.75 4.80 5.06
CA ILE A 41 5.11 5.51 3.85
C ILE A 41 5.53 6.92 4.20
N CYS A 42 6.22 7.59 3.28
CA CYS A 42 6.70 8.94 3.51
C CYS A 42 5.52 9.93 3.64
N PRO A 43 5.40 10.64 4.75
CA PRO A 43 4.31 11.60 4.94
C PRO A 43 4.26 12.68 3.87
N LYS A 44 5.44 13.14 3.40
CA LYS A 44 5.50 14.16 2.37
C LYS A 44 4.93 13.69 1.04
N VAL A 45 5.16 12.42 0.71
CA VAL A 45 4.60 11.83 -0.50
C VAL A 45 3.09 11.74 -0.37
N TRP A 46 2.61 11.25 0.75
CA TRP A 46 1.17 11.15 1.00
C TRP A 46 0.47 12.51 0.91
N CYS A 47 1.06 13.53 1.52
CA CYS A 47 0.47 14.87 1.51
C CYS A 47 0.38 15.48 0.11
N ARG A 48 1.25 15.08 -0.81
CA ARG A 48 1.23 15.56 -2.20
C ARG A 48 0.17 14.89 -3.05
N LEU A 49 -0.36 13.77 -2.60
CA LEU A 49 -1.41 13.07 -3.31
C LEU A 49 -2.74 13.82 -3.19
N PRO A 50 -3.61 13.76 -4.21
CA PRO A 50 -4.94 14.35 -4.13
C PRO A 50 -5.78 13.63 -3.08
N LYS A 51 -7.02 14.03 -2.93
CA LYS A 51 -7.93 13.40 -1.97
C LYS A 51 -8.28 11.97 -2.36
N GLU A 52 -8.24 11.67 -3.64
CA GLU A 52 -8.63 10.37 -4.19
C GLU A 52 -7.84 10.12 -5.46
N GLY A 53 -7.50 8.89 -5.71
CA GLY A 53 -6.79 8.55 -6.94
C GLY A 53 -6.21 7.16 -6.92
N VAL A 54 -5.29 6.92 -7.83
CA VAL A 54 -4.62 5.63 -8.00
C VAL A 54 -3.12 5.83 -7.82
N ILE A 55 -2.51 4.90 -7.12
CA ILE A 55 -1.05 4.85 -6.92
C ILE A 55 -0.55 3.45 -7.23
N VAL A 56 0.76 3.34 -7.47
CA VAL A 56 1.45 2.06 -7.44
C VAL A 56 2.12 1.97 -6.08
N LEU A 57 1.67 1.03 -5.28
CA LEU A 57 2.26 0.78 -3.97
C LEU A 57 3.36 -0.24 -4.12
N GLU A 58 4.59 0.16 -3.84
CA GLU A 58 5.75 -0.72 -3.86
C GLU A 58 6.08 -1.14 -2.44
N VAL A 59 5.93 -2.43 -2.16
CA VAL A 59 6.23 -3.00 -0.85
C VAL A 59 7.70 -3.36 -0.79
N ARG A 60 8.42 -2.84 0.19
CA ARG A 60 9.86 -3.04 0.34
C ARG A 60 10.21 -3.93 1.52
N GLN A 61 9.27 -4.20 2.39
CA GLN A 61 9.47 -5.03 3.58
C GLN A 61 8.50 -6.20 3.55
N THR A 62 8.89 -7.29 4.18
CA THR A 62 8.03 -8.47 4.33
C THR A 62 7.72 -8.67 5.80
N ALA A 63 6.45 -8.91 6.13
CA ALA A 63 6.05 -9.22 7.49
C ALA A 63 6.65 -10.56 7.93
N GLU A 64 7.00 -10.65 9.19
CA GLU A 64 7.47 -11.90 9.76
C GLU A 64 6.35 -12.94 9.81
N THR A 65 6.71 -14.19 10.05
CA THR A 65 5.74 -15.28 10.08
C THR A 65 4.61 -15.03 11.07
N ALA A 66 4.91 -14.41 12.20
CA ALA A 66 3.89 -14.09 13.20
C ALA A 66 2.85 -13.08 12.68
N GLY A 67 3.23 -12.21 11.75
CA GLY A 67 2.33 -11.23 11.16
C GLY A 67 1.60 -11.71 9.92
N ALA A 68 1.85 -12.93 9.46
CA ALA A 68 1.37 -13.40 8.17
C ALA A 68 -0.16 -13.41 8.06
N SER A 69 -0.87 -13.68 9.14
CA SER A 69 -2.32 -13.75 9.17
C SER A 69 -2.99 -12.48 9.68
N LEU A 70 -2.20 -11.48 10.06
CA LEU A 70 -2.72 -10.24 10.65
C LEU A 70 -3.09 -9.22 9.59
N PRO A 71 -4.08 -8.36 9.86
CA PRO A 71 -4.45 -7.31 8.93
C PRO A 71 -3.34 -6.28 8.77
N VAL A 72 -3.25 -5.72 7.58
CA VAL A 72 -2.23 -4.74 7.21
C VAL A 72 -2.83 -3.33 7.22
N PHE A 73 -2.09 -2.40 7.80
CA PHE A 73 -2.42 -0.98 7.80
C PHE A 73 -1.27 -0.18 7.21
N ILE A 74 -1.58 0.97 6.66
CA ILE A 74 -0.60 1.90 6.14
C ILE A 74 -0.54 3.12 7.06
N SER A 75 0.65 3.43 7.56
CA SER A 75 0.88 4.64 8.33
C SER A 75 1.34 5.76 7.40
N VAL A 76 0.65 6.86 7.45
CA VAL A 76 0.97 8.06 6.67
C VAL A 76 1.64 9.15 7.51
N SER A 77 1.91 8.86 8.76
CA SER A 77 2.54 9.81 9.69
C SER A 77 4.04 9.62 9.84
N GLY A 78 4.60 8.60 9.20
CA GLY A 78 6.01 8.26 9.33
C GLY A 78 6.33 7.35 10.51
N SER A 79 5.37 7.09 11.39
CA SER A 79 5.53 6.19 12.53
C SER A 79 4.86 4.86 12.22
N VAL A 80 5.56 3.76 12.47
CA VAL A 80 4.99 2.42 12.33
C VAL A 80 4.53 1.85 13.67
N SER A 81 4.19 2.72 14.59
CA SER A 81 3.64 2.30 15.88
C SER A 81 2.33 1.55 15.68
N THR A 82 2.24 0.37 16.29
CA THR A 82 1.04 -0.46 16.26
C THR A 82 0.16 -0.22 17.49
N ALA A 83 0.60 0.64 18.39
CA ALA A 83 -0.11 0.90 19.63
C ALA A 83 -1.42 1.69 19.44
N SER A 84 -1.53 2.42 18.32
CA SER A 84 -2.72 3.18 18.01
C SER A 84 -3.00 3.13 16.51
N ASN A 85 -4.14 2.60 16.14
CA ASN A 85 -4.56 2.51 14.73
C ASN A 85 -5.46 3.66 14.32
N THR A 86 -5.61 4.69 15.17
CA THR A 86 -6.57 5.78 14.92
C THR A 86 -6.27 6.56 13.64
N HIS A 87 -5.01 6.62 13.24
CA HIS A 87 -4.59 7.37 12.05
C HIS A 87 -4.02 6.48 10.95
N ASN A 88 -4.01 5.18 11.17
CA ASN A 88 -3.53 4.24 10.16
C ASN A 88 -4.67 3.90 9.20
N ILE A 89 -4.30 3.68 7.94
CA ILE A 89 -5.26 3.42 6.89
C ILE A 89 -5.30 1.92 6.63
N PRO A 90 -6.47 1.28 6.74
CA PRO A 90 -6.57 -0.14 6.44
C PRO A 90 -6.27 -0.41 4.97
N LEU A 91 -5.49 -1.45 4.71
CA LEU A 91 -5.22 -1.93 3.37
C LEU A 91 -6.19 -3.07 3.08
N VAL A 92 -6.99 -2.91 2.05
CA VAL A 92 -8.04 -3.88 1.70
C VAL A 92 -7.89 -4.33 0.25
N ASN A 93 -8.55 -5.43 -0.11
CA ASN A 93 -8.59 -5.88 -1.49
C ASN A 93 -9.78 -5.26 -2.23
N ALA A 94 -9.97 -5.63 -3.49
CA ALA A 94 -11.03 -5.06 -4.31
C ALA A 94 -12.44 -5.35 -3.77
N SER A 95 -12.58 -6.34 -2.91
CA SER A 95 -13.85 -6.68 -2.24
C SER A 95 -13.99 -6.05 -0.86
N SER A 96 -13.10 -5.13 -0.51
CA SER A 96 -13.05 -4.46 0.81
C SER A 96 -12.71 -5.37 1.98
N ALA A 97 -12.18 -6.56 1.71
CA ALA A 97 -11.70 -7.45 2.75
C ALA A 97 -10.26 -7.07 3.15
N PRO A 98 -9.91 -7.19 4.44
CA PRO A 98 -8.56 -6.85 4.89
C PRO A 98 -7.48 -7.67 4.19
N ILE A 99 -6.39 -7.00 3.82
CA ILE A 99 -5.19 -7.65 3.33
C ILE A 99 -4.38 -8.12 4.54
N THR A 100 -3.85 -9.34 4.46
CA THR A 100 -3.00 -9.88 5.53
C THR A 100 -1.52 -9.75 5.19
N GLY A 101 -0.68 -9.87 6.21
CA GLY A 101 0.76 -9.71 6.05
C GLY A 101 1.39 -10.66 5.04
N SER A 102 0.86 -11.88 4.89
CA SER A 102 1.38 -12.85 3.92
C SER A 102 0.99 -12.53 2.48
N GLN A 103 0.00 -11.67 2.29
CA GLN A 103 -0.51 -11.33 0.97
C GLN A 103 0.27 -10.22 0.29
N VAL A 104 1.10 -9.52 1.04
CA VAL A 104 2.01 -8.50 0.50
C VAL A 104 3.42 -8.81 0.93
N SER A 105 4.35 -8.75 0.00
CA SER A 105 5.75 -9.10 0.28
C SER A 105 6.70 -8.16 -0.43
N ALA A 106 7.92 -8.08 0.09
CA ALA A 106 8.96 -7.22 -0.46
C ALA A 106 9.23 -7.51 -1.93
N GLY A 107 9.44 -6.48 -2.70
CA GLY A 107 9.75 -6.56 -4.13
C GLY A 107 8.53 -6.55 -5.04
N ASN A 108 7.33 -6.60 -4.49
CA ASN A 108 6.10 -6.57 -5.29
C ASN A 108 5.54 -5.16 -5.39
N ARG A 109 4.84 -4.93 -6.49
CA ARG A 109 4.16 -3.66 -6.76
C ARG A 109 2.69 -3.93 -7.00
N TYR A 110 1.86 -3.08 -6.39
CA TYR A 110 0.41 -3.23 -6.45
C TYR A 110 -0.22 -1.94 -6.94
N ILE A 111 -1.21 -2.05 -7.81
CA ILE A 111 -2.02 -0.91 -8.18
C ILE A 111 -3.07 -0.72 -7.09
N ALA A 112 -3.12 0.46 -6.50
CA ALA A 112 -4.00 0.74 -5.37
C ALA A 112 -4.83 2.00 -5.63
N TYR A 113 -6.11 1.89 -5.35
CA TYR A 113 -7.00 3.03 -5.25
C TYR A 113 -6.95 3.54 -3.81
N PHE A 114 -6.90 4.85 -3.63
CA PHE A 114 -6.96 5.44 -2.31
C PHE A 114 -8.02 6.54 -2.24
N ASN A 115 -8.60 6.70 -1.07
CA ASN A 115 -9.53 7.78 -0.78
C ASN A 115 -9.25 8.28 0.63
N LYS A 116 -8.80 9.53 0.73
CA LYS A 116 -8.42 10.12 2.02
C LYS A 116 -9.63 10.42 2.90
N CYS A 117 -10.76 10.72 2.28
CA CYS A 117 -11.99 11.00 3.03
C CYS A 117 -12.56 9.74 3.67
N ASP A 118 -12.52 8.63 2.93
CA ASP A 118 -12.98 7.33 3.41
C ASP A 118 -11.92 6.58 4.20
N ASN A 119 -10.69 7.10 4.22
CA ASN A 119 -9.56 6.51 4.92
C ASN A 119 -9.34 5.05 4.52
N VAL A 120 -9.18 4.81 3.21
CA VAL A 120 -9.00 3.46 2.67
C VAL A 120 -7.95 3.45 1.57
N ILE A 121 -7.17 2.37 1.52
CA ILE A 121 -6.29 2.03 0.40
C ILE A 121 -6.69 0.64 -0.05
N GLN A 122 -7.06 0.51 -1.31
CA GLN A 122 -7.63 -0.72 -1.87
C GLN A 122 -6.75 -1.23 -3.00
N LEU A 123 -6.25 -2.45 -2.86
CA LEU A 123 -5.44 -3.08 -3.89
C LEU A 123 -6.33 -3.55 -5.03
N MET A 124 -6.06 -3.03 -6.23
CA MET A 124 -6.90 -3.27 -7.40
C MET A 124 -6.46 -4.50 -8.19
N ASN A 125 -5.16 -4.76 -8.25
CA ASN A 125 -4.62 -5.87 -9.01
C ASN A 125 -4.17 -7.03 -8.13
N TYR A 126 -4.62 -7.06 -6.88
CA TYR A 126 -4.28 -8.13 -5.99
C TYR A 126 -5.05 -9.38 -6.38
N THR A 127 -4.31 -10.40 -6.78
CA THR A 127 -4.87 -11.72 -6.96
C THR A 127 -4.36 -12.54 -5.79
N PRO A 128 -5.23 -12.98 -4.88
CA PRO A 128 -4.78 -13.86 -3.81
C PRO A 128 -4.05 -15.03 -4.43
N ALA A 129 -2.89 -15.35 -3.87
CA ALA A 129 -2.25 -16.60 -4.22
C ALA A 129 -3.33 -17.67 -4.11
N ALA A 130 -3.53 -18.43 -5.18
CA ALA A 130 -4.49 -19.50 -5.16
C ALA A 130 -4.29 -20.29 -3.87
N ALA A 131 -5.35 -20.43 -3.08
CA ALA A 131 -5.28 -21.23 -1.89
C ALA A 131 -4.60 -22.54 -2.30
N PRO A 132 -3.58 -22.99 -1.57
CA PRO A 132 -2.97 -24.26 -1.92
C PRO A 132 -4.11 -25.25 -2.06
N ALA A 133 -4.14 -25.94 -3.21
CA ALA A 133 -5.17 -26.92 -3.46
C ALA A 133 -5.29 -27.76 -2.20
N PRO A 134 -6.51 -27.93 -1.67
CA PRO A 134 -6.66 -28.75 -0.49
C PRO A 134 -5.96 -30.08 -0.79
N ALA A 135 -5.05 -30.45 0.06
CA ALA A 135 -4.40 -31.71 -0.07
C ALA A 135 -5.52 -32.76 -0.15
N ALA A 136 -5.61 -33.34 -1.30
CA ALA A 136 -6.63 -34.36 -1.53
C ALA A 136 -6.41 -35.50 -0.55
#